data_08f0c8853c331a67dc9411885c73f39a
#
_entry.id   08f0c8853c331a67dc9411885c73f39a
#
_cell.length_a   1.000
_cell.length_b   1.000
_cell.length_c   1.000
_cell.angle_alpha   90.00
_cell.angle_beta   90.00
_cell.angle_gamma   90.00
#
_symmetry.space_group_name_H-M   'P 1'
#
loop_
_entity.id
_entity.type
_entity.pdbx_description
1 polymer ?
#
loop_
_entity_poly.entity_id
_entity_poly.type
_entity_poly.pdbx_seq_one_letter_code
_entity_poly.pdbx_strand_id
1 'polypeptide(L)'
;LMVGMALHSVDKGLLNDWVEWSRPMSNFDEEEHLQKWDSFSEKEPGEGVGIGTLIKEAKKHGYREPVRAIAAPENGGLSGLIKTVGLFPQELDENGEQRPAQRLNAGAVMTLLEKYVGSHLKLNELARVYEFGGVALPEDETLVSYADMQQQGWNIEQKPWCDGLLRVAQKHRYDPVLDYLQYLEKADDVEPVDINKIATNYLNTESNLSDQMMKVALLGAVARRFEPGCQFDTVVVLKGDQGIRKSTFWKILCNPLWFCDSTPKDNKEMIMNMHSCWIFELAELENITSKKGVGELKALITTASDMIKKPYGRNIERDNRRSIMVSSVNGDDFLRDPSGNRRFKVISLPQKAQKQEFIPVELVARDRDRIWKAAILAYRAGEKPMLSLENQELSNQQNKGYLPEDMWSAKLDKWLSGVNEYGPDLTEPRTYFTTLDALEGVGFTAFKE
;
A
#
# COMPACT_ATOMS: atom_id res chain seq x y z
N LEU A 1 -7.43 -32.61 10.63
CA LEU A 1 -7.55 -33.64 9.59
C LEU A 1 -8.12 -33.09 8.27
N MET A 2 -9.27 -32.44 8.28
CA MET A 2 -9.91 -31.86 7.10
C MET A 2 -9.02 -30.86 6.35
N VAL A 3 -8.29 -30.01 7.07
CA VAL A 3 -7.32 -29.09 6.49
C VAL A 3 -6.19 -29.82 5.79
N GLY A 4 -5.61 -30.85 6.46
CA GLY A 4 -4.57 -31.68 5.87
C GLY A 4 -5.02 -32.39 4.58
N MET A 5 -6.20 -32.99 4.60
CA MET A 5 -6.78 -33.63 3.39
C MET A 5 -6.98 -32.65 2.24
N ALA A 6 -7.45 -31.44 2.54
CA ALA A 6 -7.66 -30.39 1.54
C ALA A 6 -6.33 -29.90 0.94
N LEU A 7 -5.32 -29.67 1.76
CA LEU A 7 -3.98 -29.26 1.32
C LEU A 7 -3.31 -30.38 0.49
N HIS A 8 -3.37 -31.63 0.96
CA HIS A 8 -2.84 -32.77 0.23
C HIS A 8 -3.48 -32.97 -1.15
N SER A 9 -4.78 -32.64 -1.29
CA SER A 9 -5.47 -32.71 -2.58
C SER A 9 -5.04 -31.62 -3.57
N VAL A 10 -4.38 -30.57 -3.09
CA VAL A 10 -3.86 -29.47 -3.92
C VAL A 10 -2.42 -29.73 -4.33
N ASP A 11 -1.56 -29.98 -3.34
CA ASP A 11 -0.13 -30.25 -3.56
C ASP A 11 0.44 -31.02 -2.36
N LYS A 12 1.07 -32.17 -2.66
CA LYS A 12 1.76 -33.00 -1.64
C LYS A 12 2.93 -32.29 -0.98
N GLY A 13 3.48 -31.24 -1.60
CA GLY A 13 4.52 -30.40 -1.03
C GLY A 13 4.08 -29.52 0.15
N LEU A 14 2.76 -29.36 0.39
CA LEU A 14 2.19 -28.53 1.45
C LEU A 14 2.16 -29.21 2.83
N LEU A 15 2.86 -30.31 3.02
CA LEU A 15 2.98 -31.00 4.31
C LEU A 15 3.50 -30.09 5.42
N ASN A 16 4.58 -29.36 5.15
CA ASN A 16 5.20 -28.47 6.13
C ASN A 16 4.25 -27.35 6.55
N ASP A 17 3.49 -26.77 5.62
CA ASP A 17 2.49 -25.76 5.90
C ASP A 17 1.39 -26.30 6.81
N TRP A 18 0.95 -27.54 6.61
CA TRP A 18 -0.04 -28.17 7.48
C TRP A 18 0.51 -28.45 8.88
N VAL A 19 1.75 -28.94 8.99
CA VAL A 19 2.42 -29.19 10.26
C VAL A 19 2.58 -27.88 11.05
N GLU A 20 3.08 -26.82 10.43
CA GLU A 20 3.24 -25.50 11.07
C GLU A 20 1.90 -24.91 11.49
N TRP A 21 0.88 -25.01 10.66
CA TRP A 21 -0.47 -24.53 10.99
C TRP A 21 -1.08 -25.29 12.19
N SER A 22 -0.77 -26.59 12.34
CA SER A 22 -1.30 -27.43 13.40
C SER A 22 -0.55 -27.28 14.74
N ARG A 23 0.70 -26.80 14.75
CA ARG A 23 1.54 -26.68 15.95
C ARG A 23 0.89 -25.97 17.14
N PRO A 24 0.08 -24.92 16.99
CA PRO A 24 -0.57 -24.25 18.12
C PRO A 24 -1.70 -25.06 18.77
N MET A 25 -2.10 -26.20 18.22
CA MET A 25 -3.20 -27.01 18.75
C MET A 25 -2.75 -27.82 19.97
N SER A 26 -3.59 -27.88 21.00
CA SER A 26 -3.29 -28.55 22.26
C SER A 26 -3.02 -30.07 22.18
N ASN A 27 -3.43 -30.68 21.06
CA ASN A 27 -3.26 -32.10 20.75
C ASN A 27 -2.37 -32.33 19.54
N PHE A 28 -1.43 -31.43 19.26
CA PHE A 28 -0.51 -31.57 18.14
C PHE A 28 0.54 -32.64 18.44
N ASP A 29 0.68 -33.58 17.51
CA ASP A 29 1.74 -34.59 17.47
C ASP A 29 2.28 -34.65 16.02
N GLU A 30 3.56 -34.33 15.86
CA GLU A 30 4.20 -34.22 14.55
C GLU A 30 4.29 -35.58 13.83
N GLU A 31 4.61 -36.67 14.54
CA GLU A 31 4.70 -38.02 13.96
C GLU A 31 3.33 -38.49 13.51
N GLU A 32 2.28 -38.25 14.29
CA GLU A 32 0.90 -38.56 13.91
C GLU A 32 0.45 -37.78 12.67
N HIS A 33 0.85 -36.51 12.54
CA HIS A 33 0.53 -35.71 11.35
C HIS A 33 1.24 -36.24 10.11
N LEU A 34 2.51 -36.62 10.20
CA LEU A 34 3.26 -37.22 9.08
C LEU A 34 2.61 -38.53 8.61
N GLN A 35 2.30 -39.43 9.55
CA GLN A 35 1.64 -40.70 9.22
C GLN A 35 0.25 -40.49 8.57
N LYS A 36 -0.51 -39.53 9.06
CA LYS A 36 -1.81 -39.19 8.48
C LYS A 36 -1.69 -38.59 7.10
N TRP A 37 -0.68 -37.76 6.83
CA TRP A 37 -0.45 -37.20 5.49
C TRP A 37 -0.21 -38.30 4.45
N ASP A 38 0.62 -39.27 4.76
CA ASP A 38 0.90 -40.40 3.87
C ASP A 38 -0.32 -41.32 3.69
N SER A 39 -1.26 -41.31 4.62
CA SER A 39 -2.48 -42.10 4.56
C SER A 39 -3.59 -41.51 3.68
N PHE A 40 -3.46 -40.21 3.28
CA PHE A 40 -4.46 -39.56 2.42
C PHE A 40 -4.40 -40.15 1.01
N SER A 41 -5.46 -40.87 0.63
CA SER A 41 -5.58 -41.48 -0.68
C SER A 41 -5.91 -40.43 -1.76
N GLU A 42 -5.38 -40.60 -2.94
CA GLU A 42 -5.82 -39.90 -4.15
C GLU A 42 -7.24 -40.37 -4.47
N LYS A 43 -8.21 -39.47 -4.32
CA LYS A 43 -9.57 -39.63 -4.83
C LYS A 43 -9.69 -38.87 -6.15
N GLU A 44 -10.58 -39.35 -7.01
CA GLU A 44 -10.87 -38.67 -8.27
C GLU A 44 -11.33 -37.23 -8.02
N PRO A 45 -11.05 -36.27 -8.95
CA PRO A 45 -11.49 -34.88 -8.81
C PRO A 45 -13.02 -34.81 -8.63
N GLY A 46 -13.44 -34.35 -7.43
CA GLY A 46 -14.86 -34.25 -7.08
C GLY A 46 -15.33 -35.17 -5.94
N GLU A 47 -14.57 -36.18 -5.55
CA GLU A 47 -14.89 -37.06 -4.42
C GLU A 47 -13.91 -36.86 -3.26
N GLY A 48 -14.32 -36.06 -2.25
CA GLY A 48 -13.56 -35.93 -1.00
C GLY A 48 -13.48 -34.49 -0.47
N VAL A 49 -12.62 -34.31 0.54
CA VAL A 49 -12.35 -32.99 1.15
C VAL A 49 -11.28 -32.28 0.32
N GLY A 50 -11.70 -31.40 -0.56
CA GLY A 50 -10.80 -30.54 -1.36
C GLY A 50 -10.75 -29.12 -0.84
N ILE A 51 -9.97 -28.28 -1.53
CA ILE A 51 -9.78 -26.86 -1.19
C ILE A 51 -11.12 -26.09 -1.12
N GLY A 52 -12.10 -26.44 -1.94
CA GLY A 52 -13.43 -25.85 -1.91
C GLY A 52 -14.19 -26.12 -0.60
N THR A 53 -13.99 -27.29 0.00
CA THR A 53 -14.54 -27.64 1.33
C THR A 53 -13.85 -26.85 2.42
N LEU A 54 -12.52 -26.68 2.35
CA LEU A 54 -11.75 -25.86 3.27
C LEU A 54 -12.17 -24.39 3.21
N ILE A 55 -12.29 -23.84 2.00
CA ILE A 55 -12.77 -22.46 1.78
C ILE A 55 -14.19 -22.26 2.35
N LYS A 56 -15.09 -23.23 2.11
CA LYS A 56 -16.46 -23.18 2.64
C LYS A 56 -16.48 -23.19 4.16
N GLU A 57 -15.64 -24.00 4.80
CA GLU A 57 -15.52 -24.03 6.26
C GLU A 57 -14.85 -22.79 6.81
N ALA A 58 -13.77 -22.35 6.19
CA ALA A 58 -13.09 -21.10 6.57
C ALA A 58 -14.01 -19.88 6.47
N LYS A 59 -14.91 -19.83 5.47
CA LYS A 59 -15.94 -18.77 5.35
C LYS A 59 -16.89 -18.74 6.54
N LYS A 60 -17.25 -19.87 7.13
CA LYS A 60 -18.07 -19.91 8.36
C LYS A 60 -17.35 -19.28 9.56
N HIS A 61 -16.01 -19.29 9.55
CA HIS A 61 -15.17 -18.73 10.59
C HIS A 61 -14.60 -17.34 10.22
N GLY A 62 -15.25 -16.65 9.26
CA GLY A 62 -14.89 -15.28 8.88
C GLY A 62 -13.79 -15.14 7.82
N TYR A 63 -13.29 -16.27 7.27
CA TYR A 63 -12.41 -16.19 6.11
C TYR A 63 -13.18 -15.69 4.89
N ARG A 64 -12.64 -14.68 4.24
CA ARG A 64 -13.10 -14.23 2.93
C ARG A 64 -11.98 -14.45 1.95
N GLU A 65 -12.34 -15.05 0.83
CA GLU A 65 -11.40 -15.07 -0.27
C GLU A 65 -10.97 -13.60 -0.51
N PRO A 66 -9.67 -13.30 -0.51
CA PRO A 66 -9.24 -12.04 -1.09
C PRO A 66 -9.92 -11.98 -2.46
N VAL A 67 -10.48 -10.80 -2.82
CA VAL A 67 -11.08 -10.60 -4.15
C VAL A 67 -10.11 -11.23 -5.14
N ARG A 68 -10.49 -12.38 -5.70
CA ARG A 68 -9.57 -13.18 -6.51
C ARG A 68 -9.08 -12.26 -7.61
N ALA A 69 -7.78 -12.00 -7.63
CA ALA A 69 -7.13 -11.93 -8.93
C ALA A 69 -7.59 -13.19 -9.67
N ILE A 70 -8.45 -13.02 -10.68
CA ILE A 70 -8.92 -14.14 -11.49
C ILE A 70 -7.64 -14.84 -11.93
N ALA A 71 -7.50 -16.13 -11.58
CA ALA A 71 -6.32 -16.89 -11.92
C ALA A 71 -6.02 -16.62 -13.39
N ALA A 72 -4.76 -16.30 -13.69
CA ALA A 72 -4.34 -16.17 -15.08
C ALA A 72 -4.84 -17.42 -15.81
N PRO A 73 -5.41 -17.29 -17.00
CA PRO A 73 -5.72 -18.46 -17.79
C PRO A 73 -4.45 -19.31 -17.85
N GLU A 74 -4.53 -20.56 -17.48
CA GLU A 74 -3.40 -21.50 -17.35
C GLU A 74 -2.53 -21.58 -18.62
N ASN A 75 -2.94 -20.94 -19.69
CA ASN A 75 -2.37 -20.97 -21.04
C ASN A 75 -1.87 -19.60 -21.53
N GLY A 76 -0.93 -18.98 -20.83
CA GLY A 76 -0.06 -17.98 -21.48
C GLY A 76 -0.67 -16.62 -21.87
N GLY A 77 -1.61 -16.06 -21.10
CA GLY A 77 -2.08 -14.69 -21.34
C GLY A 77 -3.01 -14.51 -22.53
N LEU A 78 -3.06 -13.30 -23.09
CA LEU A 78 -3.90 -12.96 -24.27
C LEU A 78 -3.51 -13.80 -25.49
N SER A 79 -2.22 -13.99 -25.74
CA SER A 79 -1.69 -14.84 -26.83
C SER A 79 -2.10 -16.29 -26.68
N GLY A 80 -2.06 -16.82 -25.47
CA GLY A 80 -2.53 -18.17 -25.18
C GLY A 80 -4.02 -18.35 -25.46
N LEU A 81 -4.85 -17.38 -25.08
CA LEU A 81 -6.27 -17.37 -25.38
C LEU A 81 -6.54 -17.35 -26.88
N ILE A 82 -5.85 -16.48 -27.63
CA ILE A 82 -5.96 -16.37 -29.10
C ILE A 82 -5.63 -17.72 -29.77
N LYS A 83 -4.58 -18.38 -29.31
CA LYS A 83 -4.17 -19.70 -29.87
C LYS A 83 -5.14 -20.84 -29.54
N THR A 84 -5.68 -20.84 -28.30
CA THR A 84 -6.46 -21.98 -27.80
C THR A 84 -7.94 -21.92 -28.21
N VAL A 85 -8.52 -20.73 -28.26
CA VAL A 85 -9.98 -20.56 -28.43
C VAL A 85 -10.35 -20.33 -29.90
N GLY A 86 -9.37 -20.07 -30.76
CA GLY A 86 -9.66 -19.70 -32.16
C GLY A 86 -10.62 -18.51 -32.19
N LEU A 87 -10.26 -17.43 -31.49
CA LEU A 87 -11.13 -16.29 -31.19
C LEU A 87 -11.88 -15.72 -32.38
N PHE A 88 -11.42 -16.03 -33.58
CA PHE A 88 -11.98 -15.52 -34.81
C PHE A 88 -12.13 -16.69 -35.80
N PRO A 89 -13.31 -17.26 -35.91
CA PRO A 89 -13.56 -18.34 -36.88
C PRO A 89 -13.28 -17.81 -38.31
N GLN A 90 -12.43 -18.50 -39.02
CA GLN A 90 -12.18 -18.21 -40.42
C GLN A 90 -13.35 -18.72 -41.23
N GLU A 91 -13.86 -17.90 -42.13
CA GLU A 91 -14.86 -18.36 -43.10
C GLU A 91 -14.20 -19.25 -44.14
N LEU A 92 -14.76 -20.41 -44.34
CA LEU A 92 -14.39 -21.31 -45.44
C LEU A 92 -15.21 -20.92 -46.70
N ASP A 93 -14.62 -21.09 -47.88
CA ASP A 93 -15.33 -20.98 -49.12
C ASP A 93 -16.19 -22.23 -49.41
N GLU A 94 -16.90 -22.23 -50.54
CA GLU A 94 -17.77 -23.34 -50.94
C GLU A 94 -17.02 -24.66 -51.18
N ASN A 95 -15.68 -24.62 -51.30
CA ASN A 95 -14.80 -25.77 -51.47
C ASN A 95 -14.13 -26.22 -50.19
N GLY A 96 -14.41 -25.53 -49.05
CA GLY A 96 -13.79 -25.80 -47.76
C GLY A 96 -12.38 -25.21 -47.63
N GLU A 97 -11.95 -24.35 -48.57
CA GLU A 97 -10.70 -23.63 -48.47
C GLU A 97 -10.88 -22.31 -47.70
N GLN A 98 -9.83 -21.89 -46.95
CA GLN A 98 -9.87 -20.64 -46.24
C GLN A 98 -10.02 -19.46 -47.21
N ARG A 99 -11.11 -18.70 -47.09
CA ARG A 99 -11.24 -17.42 -47.82
C ARG A 99 -10.09 -16.49 -47.41
N PRO A 100 -9.55 -15.72 -48.38
CA PRO A 100 -8.61 -14.67 -48.05
C PRO A 100 -9.26 -13.79 -47.00
N ALA A 101 -8.67 -13.69 -45.81
CA ALA A 101 -9.24 -12.92 -44.70
C ALA A 101 -9.47 -11.47 -45.17
N GLN A 102 -10.72 -11.01 -45.08
CA GLN A 102 -11.05 -9.62 -45.40
C GLN A 102 -10.28 -8.72 -44.43
N ARG A 103 -9.68 -7.64 -44.97
CA ARG A 103 -8.95 -6.69 -44.10
C ARG A 103 -9.90 -6.04 -43.11
N LEU A 104 -9.65 -6.26 -41.83
CA LEU A 104 -10.46 -5.69 -40.76
C LEU A 104 -10.05 -4.23 -40.51
N ASN A 105 -11.03 -3.34 -40.56
CA ASN A 105 -10.84 -1.95 -40.15
C ASN A 105 -10.84 -1.84 -38.59
N ALA A 106 -10.42 -0.69 -38.07
CA ALA A 106 -10.30 -0.48 -36.61
C ALA A 106 -11.63 -0.70 -35.87
N GLY A 107 -12.78 -0.37 -36.46
CA GLY A 107 -14.09 -0.59 -35.85
C GLY A 107 -14.45 -2.07 -35.74
N ALA A 108 -14.15 -2.86 -36.77
CA ALA A 108 -14.35 -4.31 -36.77
C ALA A 108 -13.43 -4.98 -35.73
N VAL A 109 -12.17 -4.56 -35.64
CA VAL A 109 -11.22 -5.05 -34.61
C VAL A 109 -11.75 -4.76 -33.20
N MET A 110 -12.23 -3.55 -32.95
CA MET A 110 -12.81 -3.19 -31.65
C MET A 110 -14.04 -4.03 -31.31
N THR A 111 -14.93 -4.26 -32.27
CA THR A 111 -16.14 -5.07 -32.08
C THR A 111 -15.78 -6.51 -31.73
N LEU A 112 -14.81 -7.07 -32.43
CA LEU A 112 -14.32 -8.43 -32.16
C LEU A 112 -13.66 -8.54 -30.79
N LEU A 113 -12.76 -7.61 -30.46
CA LEU A 113 -12.10 -7.59 -29.16
C LEU A 113 -13.12 -7.46 -28.03
N GLU A 114 -14.09 -6.55 -28.14
CA GLU A 114 -15.13 -6.37 -27.16
C GLU A 114 -15.96 -7.66 -26.96
N LYS A 115 -16.27 -8.35 -28.05
CA LYS A 115 -17.08 -9.58 -28.03
C LYS A 115 -16.35 -10.74 -27.35
N TYR A 116 -15.06 -10.96 -27.65
CA TYR A 116 -14.33 -12.14 -27.25
C TYR A 116 -13.37 -11.93 -26.08
N VAL A 117 -12.86 -10.72 -25.90
CA VAL A 117 -11.89 -10.36 -24.85
C VAL A 117 -12.54 -9.46 -23.80
N GLY A 118 -13.28 -8.46 -24.23
CA GLY A 118 -14.18 -7.57 -23.48
C GLY A 118 -13.75 -7.33 -22.02
N SER A 119 -14.58 -7.79 -21.10
CA SER A 119 -14.39 -7.56 -19.66
C SER A 119 -13.18 -8.27 -19.03
N HIS A 120 -12.53 -9.18 -19.75
CA HIS A 120 -11.28 -9.81 -19.27
C HIS A 120 -10.06 -8.92 -19.47
N LEU A 121 -10.12 -7.99 -20.44
CA LEU A 121 -9.07 -7.01 -20.70
C LEU A 121 -9.40 -5.70 -20.00
N LYS A 122 -8.63 -5.33 -18.98
CA LYS A 122 -8.90 -4.19 -18.11
C LYS A 122 -7.69 -3.29 -17.97
N LEU A 123 -7.93 -2.03 -17.66
CA LEU A 123 -6.93 -1.11 -17.15
C LEU A 123 -7.06 -1.02 -15.63
N ASN A 124 -6.07 -1.48 -14.89
CA ASN A 124 -5.95 -1.27 -13.47
C ASN A 124 -5.45 0.18 -13.24
N GLU A 125 -6.33 1.06 -12.76
CA GLU A 125 -6.00 2.48 -12.55
C GLU A 125 -5.02 2.71 -11.40
N LEU A 126 -4.96 1.78 -10.42
CA LEU A 126 -4.01 1.86 -9.33
C LEU A 126 -2.61 1.49 -9.81
N ALA A 127 -2.43 0.26 -10.27
CA ALA A 127 -1.13 -0.24 -10.74
C ALA A 127 -0.69 0.40 -12.07
N ARG A 128 -1.63 1.04 -12.80
CA ARG A 128 -1.40 1.68 -14.11
C ARG A 128 -0.93 0.72 -15.17
N VAL A 129 -1.41 -0.50 -15.10
CA VAL A 129 -1.09 -1.58 -16.04
C VAL A 129 -2.34 -2.11 -16.71
N TYR A 130 -2.17 -2.60 -17.91
CA TYR A 130 -3.20 -3.38 -18.57
C TYR A 130 -3.16 -4.81 -18.04
N GLU A 131 -4.34 -5.38 -17.81
CA GLU A 131 -4.50 -6.73 -17.27
C GLU A 131 -5.41 -7.55 -18.17
N PHE A 132 -5.07 -8.83 -18.29
CA PHE A 132 -5.93 -9.82 -18.91
C PHE A 132 -6.23 -10.92 -17.91
N GLY A 133 -7.50 -11.15 -17.60
CA GLY A 133 -7.90 -12.12 -16.59
C GLY A 133 -7.37 -11.82 -15.19
N GLY A 134 -7.03 -10.56 -14.86
CA GLY A 134 -6.47 -10.13 -13.58
C GLY A 134 -4.96 -10.24 -13.47
N VAL A 135 -4.27 -10.57 -14.57
CA VAL A 135 -2.80 -10.62 -14.64
C VAL A 135 -2.29 -9.47 -15.49
N ALA A 136 -1.28 -8.77 -14.99
CA ALA A 136 -0.65 -7.68 -15.73
C ALA A 136 -0.06 -8.19 -17.05
N LEU A 137 -0.39 -7.49 -18.13
CA LEU A 137 0.15 -7.78 -19.45
C LEU A 137 1.57 -7.22 -19.55
N PRO A 138 2.51 -8.00 -20.12
CA PRO A 138 3.83 -7.50 -20.50
C PRO A 138 3.73 -6.30 -21.46
N GLU A 139 4.75 -5.44 -21.48
CA GLU A 139 4.76 -4.26 -22.36
C GLU A 139 4.67 -4.61 -23.85
N ASP A 140 5.23 -5.74 -24.24
CA ASP A 140 5.25 -6.25 -25.61
C ASP A 140 4.05 -7.13 -25.98
N GLU A 141 3.16 -7.45 -25.03
CA GLU A 141 2.02 -8.35 -25.24
C GLU A 141 1.12 -7.89 -26.43
N THR A 142 0.95 -6.60 -26.63
CA THR A 142 0.20 -6.09 -27.78
C THR A 142 0.83 -6.46 -29.13
N LEU A 143 2.17 -6.52 -29.18
CA LEU A 143 2.93 -6.92 -30.36
C LEU A 143 2.94 -8.44 -30.52
N VAL A 144 3.13 -9.17 -29.41
CA VAL A 144 3.12 -10.63 -29.40
C VAL A 144 1.75 -11.14 -29.85
N SER A 145 0.66 -10.62 -29.28
CA SER A 145 -0.70 -10.99 -29.67
C SER A 145 -1.01 -10.61 -31.14
N TYR A 146 -0.46 -9.50 -31.65
CA TYR A 146 -0.56 -9.16 -33.07
C TYR A 146 0.13 -10.20 -33.96
N ALA A 147 1.36 -10.61 -33.60
CA ALA A 147 2.09 -11.63 -34.35
C ALA A 147 1.34 -12.97 -34.37
N ASP A 148 0.73 -13.36 -33.26
CA ASP A 148 -0.11 -14.56 -33.18
C ASP A 148 -1.33 -14.49 -34.10
N MET A 149 -1.98 -13.33 -34.18
CA MET A 149 -3.10 -13.09 -35.10
C MET A 149 -2.66 -13.22 -36.56
N GLN A 150 -1.48 -12.68 -36.92
CA GLN A 150 -0.93 -12.82 -38.26
C GLN A 150 -0.61 -14.29 -38.59
N GLN A 151 -0.06 -15.06 -37.67
CA GLN A 151 0.22 -16.47 -37.84
C GLN A 151 -1.06 -17.32 -38.08
N GLN A 152 -2.18 -16.89 -37.54
CA GLN A 152 -3.49 -17.50 -37.76
C GLN A 152 -4.17 -17.06 -39.09
N GLY A 153 -3.48 -16.27 -39.92
CA GLY A 153 -3.97 -15.82 -41.21
C GLY A 153 -4.91 -14.62 -41.19
N TRP A 154 -4.99 -13.90 -40.05
CA TRP A 154 -5.82 -12.70 -39.96
C TRP A 154 -5.22 -11.50 -40.68
N ASN A 155 -5.99 -10.86 -41.51
CA ASN A 155 -5.58 -9.65 -42.25
C ASN A 155 -5.93 -8.40 -41.42
N ILE A 156 -5.10 -8.14 -40.40
CA ILE A 156 -5.23 -6.99 -39.47
C ILE A 156 -3.94 -6.19 -39.53
N GLU A 157 -4.04 -4.86 -39.55
CA GLU A 157 -2.87 -3.99 -39.35
C GLU A 157 -2.49 -3.92 -37.87
N GLN A 158 -1.20 -3.83 -37.58
CA GLN A 158 -0.65 -3.74 -36.22
C GLN A 158 -1.25 -2.60 -35.42
N LYS A 159 -1.32 -1.39 -35.99
CA LYS A 159 -1.80 -0.21 -35.26
C LYS A 159 -3.28 -0.32 -34.87
N PRO A 160 -4.23 -0.67 -35.74
CA PRO A 160 -5.61 -0.94 -35.33
C PRO A 160 -5.75 -2.01 -34.26
N TRP A 161 -4.93 -3.08 -34.32
CA TRP A 161 -4.92 -4.13 -33.29
C TRP A 161 -4.48 -3.60 -31.94
N CYS A 162 -3.29 -2.98 -31.84
CA CYS A 162 -2.75 -2.45 -30.61
C CYS A 162 -3.64 -1.33 -30.02
N ASP A 163 -4.08 -0.37 -30.86
CA ASP A 163 -4.96 0.70 -30.41
C ASP A 163 -6.32 0.15 -29.95
N GLY A 164 -6.83 -0.91 -30.58
CA GLY A 164 -8.06 -1.59 -30.21
C GLY A 164 -7.98 -2.23 -28.83
N LEU A 165 -6.93 -2.99 -28.57
CA LEU A 165 -6.67 -3.61 -27.24
C LEU A 165 -6.63 -2.55 -26.14
N LEU A 166 -5.86 -1.48 -26.33
CA LEU A 166 -5.74 -0.39 -25.35
C LEU A 166 -7.09 0.31 -25.10
N ARG A 167 -7.89 0.52 -26.15
CA ARG A 167 -9.21 1.15 -26.03
C ARG A 167 -10.21 0.26 -25.30
N VAL A 168 -10.24 -1.04 -25.61
CA VAL A 168 -11.09 -2.01 -24.89
C VAL A 168 -10.71 -2.05 -23.40
N ALA A 169 -9.42 -2.16 -23.09
CA ALA A 169 -8.97 -2.13 -21.71
C ALA A 169 -9.34 -0.82 -20.97
N GLN A 170 -9.23 0.33 -21.64
CA GLN A 170 -9.63 1.63 -21.08
C GLN A 170 -11.14 1.73 -20.84
N LYS A 171 -11.96 1.10 -21.66
CA LYS A 171 -13.41 1.04 -21.45
C LYS A 171 -13.77 0.24 -20.21
N HIS A 172 -13.00 -0.80 -19.92
CA HIS A 172 -13.16 -1.67 -18.75
C HIS A 172 -12.17 -1.32 -17.61
N ARG A 173 -11.79 -0.04 -17.49
CA ARG A 173 -10.94 0.43 -16.40
C ARG A 173 -11.60 0.25 -15.02
N TYR A 174 -10.81 -0.01 -14.02
CA TYR A 174 -11.26 -0.17 -12.64
C TYR A 174 -10.20 0.29 -11.63
N ASP A 175 -10.62 0.66 -10.44
CA ASP A 175 -9.75 0.96 -9.30
C ASP A 175 -9.97 -0.09 -8.22
N PRO A 176 -9.03 -1.03 -8.01
CA PRO A 176 -9.23 -2.16 -7.11
C PRO A 176 -9.45 -1.75 -5.65
N VAL A 177 -8.88 -0.62 -5.22
CA VAL A 177 -9.07 -0.10 -3.87
C VAL A 177 -10.45 0.54 -3.72
N LEU A 178 -10.88 1.33 -4.71
CA LEU A 178 -12.21 1.93 -4.68
C LEU A 178 -13.30 0.87 -4.70
N ASP A 179 -13.15 -0.14 -5.57
CA ASP A 179 -14.09 -1.28 -5.65
C ASP A 179 -14.15 -2.04 -4.33
N TYR A 180 -13.00 -2.26 -3.68
CA TYR A 180 -12.92 -2.88 -2.36
C TYR A 180 -13.63 -2.06 -1.27
N LEU A 181 -13.39 -0.75 -1.22
CA LEU A 181 -14.05 0.13 -0.26
C LEU A 181 -15.57 0.19 -0.48
N GLN A 182 -16.01 0.27 -1.74
CA GLN A 182 -17.44 0.26 -2.10
C GLN A 182 -18.11 -1.10 -1.78
N TYR A 183 -17.37 -2.20 -1.94
CA TYR A 183 -17.83 -3.51 -1.50
C TYR A 183 -18.03 -3.55 0.02
N LEU A 184 -17.03 -3.11 0.80
CA LEU A 184 -17.12 -3.07 2.26
C LEU A 184 -18.24 -2.14 2.75
N GLU A 185 -18.47 -1.01 2.08
CA GLU A 185 -19.57 -0.10 2.42
C GLU A 185 -20.93 -0.81 2.43
N LYS A 186 -21.14 -1.74 1.50
CA LYS A 186 -22.38 -2.47 1.30
C LYS A 186 -22.43 -3.83 2.00
N ALA A 187 -21.32 -4.31 2.54
CA ALA A 187 -21.21 -5.64 3.13
C ALA A 187 -21.83 -5.67 4.53
N ASP A 188 -23.09 -6.03 4.66
CA ASP A 188 -23.83 -6.08 5.95
C ASP A 188 -23.28 -7.13 6.93
N ASP A 189 -22.57 -8.11 6.42
CA ASP A 189 -21.95 -9.20 7.19
C ASP A 189 -20.56 -8.86 7.76
N VAL A 190 -20.03 -7.64 7.52
CA VAL A 190 -18.79 -7.13 8.10
C VAL A 190 -19.11 -6.19 9.25
N GLU A 191 -18.99 -6.69 10.48
CA GLU A 191 -19.13 -5.87 11.68
C GLU A 191 -17.92 -4.95 11.86
N PRO A 192 -18.08 -3.62 11.96
CA PRO A 192 -16.96 -2.70 12.14
C PRO A 192 -16.33 -2.86 13.52
N VAL A 193 -15.04 -2.57 13.63
CA VAL A 193 -14.36 -2.40 14.92
C VAL A 193 -14.56 -0.98 15.45
N ASP A 194 -14.22 -0.73 16.72
CA ASP A 194 -14.18 0.64 17.24
C ASP A 194 -12.99 1.42 16.62
N ILE A 195 -13.30 2.35 15.73
CA ILE A 195 -12.30 3.19 15.05
C ILE A 195 -11.49 4.08 16.01
N ASN A 196 -11.98 4.31 17.21
CA ASN A 196 -11.28 5.12 18.22
C ASN A 196 -10.33 4.29 19.08
N LYS A 197 -10.13 3.01 18.77
CA LYS A 197 -9.27 2.07 19.53
C LYS A 197 -8.30 1.28 18.63
N ILE A 198 -8.01 1.79 17.44
CA ILE A 198 -7.17 1.06 16.47
C ILE A 198 -5.71 0.97 16.95
N ALA A 199 -5.11 2.07 17.41
CA ALA A 199 -3.74 2.03 17.90
C ALA A 199 -3.63 1.24 19.22
N THR A 200 -4.63 1.36 20.10
CA THR A 200 -4.71 0.57 21.33
C THR A 200 -4.78 -0.93 21.02
N ASN A 201 -5.66 -1.36 20.12
CA ASN A 201 -5.95 -2.77 19.87
C ASN A 201 -4.90 -3.47 18.98
N TYR A 202 -4.30 -2.73 18.02
CA TYR A 202 -3.44 -3.32 16.99
C TYR A 202 -1.98 -2.86 17.06
N LEU A 203 -1.67 -1.83 17.86
CA LEU A 203 -0.29 -1.34 18.06
C LEU A 203 0.14 -1.38 19.53
N ASN A 204 -0.70 -1.93 20.41
CA ASN A 204 -0.43 -2.04 21.85
C ASN A 204 -0.10 -0.70 22.54
N THR A 205 -0.68 0.42 22.05
CA THR A 205 -0.51 1.75 22.66
C THR A 205 -1.59 2.00 23.72
N GLU A 206 -1.24 2.75 24.76
CA GLU A 206 -2.19 3.16 25.81
C GLU A 206 -2.70 4.62 25.60
N SER A 207 -2.23 5.26 24.54
CA SER A 207 -2.48 6.68 24.29
C SER A 207 -3.72 6.92 23.43
N ASN A 208 -4.69 7.64 23.96
CA ASN A 208 -5.85 8.09 23.18
C ASN A 208 -5.42 8.98 21.99
N LEU A 209 -4.35 9.76 22.12
CA LEU A 209 -3.81 10.56 21.03
C LEU A 209 -3.33 9.67 19.88
N SER A 210 -2.70 8.52 20.18
CA SER A 210 -2.28 7.53 19.17
C SER A 210 -3.48 6.96 18.40
N ASP A 211 -4.59 6.68 19.10
CA ASP A 211 -5.83 6.23 18.46
C ASP A 211 -6.39 7.30 17.52
N GLN A 212 -6.41 8.58 17.95
CA GLN A 212 -6.86 9.67 17.09
C GLN A 212 -5.95 9.89 15.89
N MET A 213 -4.63 9.75 16.04
CA MET A 213 -3.68 9.82 14.92
C MET A 213 -3.89 8.69 13.92
N MET A 214 -4.12 7.46 14.38
CA MET A 214 -4.41 6.33 13.52
C MET A 214 -5.74 6.52 12.79
N LYS A 215 -6.77 6.99 13.48
CA LYS A 215 -8.06 7.34 12.87
C LYS A 215 -7.90 8.36 11.74
N VAL A 216 -7.06 9.39 11.93
CA VAL A 216 -6.75 10.38 10.88
C VAL A 216 -6.14 9.71 9.65
N ALA A 217 -5.20 8.77 9.82
CA ALA A 217 -4.61 8.02 8.70
C ALA A 217 -5.67 7.24 7.92
N LEU A 218 -6.51 6.48 8.64
CA LEU A 218 -7.55 5.65 8.02
C LEU A 218 -8.58 6.51 7.27
N LEU A 219 -9.07 7.57 7.89
CA LEU A 219 -9.99 8.51 7.24
C LEU A 219 -9.36 9.20 6.03
N GLY A 220 -8.06 9.57 6.11
CA GLY A 220 -7.32 10.14 4.99
C GLY A 220 -7.18 9.18 3.81
N ALA A 221 -6.91 7.90 4.10
CA ALA A 221 -6.80 6.85 3.10
C ALA A 221 -8.14 6.61 2.38
N VAL A 222 -9.24 6.59 3.13
CA VAL A 222 -10.60 6.47 2.58
C VAL A 222 -10.96 7.71 1.77
N ALA A 223 -10.77 8.92 2.33
CA ALA A 223 -11.10 10.18 1.66
C ALA A 223 -10.37 10.33 0.32
N ARG A 224 -9.06 10.01 0.26
CA ARG A 224 -8.26 10.07 -0.98
C ARG A 224 -8.75 9.13 -2.07
N ARG A 225 -9.48 8.07 -1.73
CA ARG A 225 -10.08 7.16 -2.73
C ARG A 225 -11.46 7.61 -3.18
N PHE A 226 -12.32 8.09 -2.28
CA PHE A 226 -13.63 8.59 -2.65
C PHE A 226 -13.56 10.00 -3.29
N GLU A 227 -12.60 10.82 -2.87
CA GLU A 227 -12.39 12.20 -3.35
C GLU A 227 -10.92 12.40 -3.77
N PRO A 228 -10.50 11.86 -4.94
CA PRO A 228 -9.12 12.01 -5.42
C PRO A 228 -8.70 13.48 -5.49
N GLY A 229 -7.57 13.81 -4.86
CA GLY A 229 -7.07 15.18 -4.76
C GLY A 229 -7.63 15.99 -3.60
N CYS A 230 -8.43 15.40 -2.71
CA CYS A 230 -8.80 16.07 -1.46
C CYS A 230 -7.55 16.44 -0.65
N GLN A 231 -7.63 17.53 0.12
CA GLN A 231 -6.51 17.98 0.94
C GLN A 231 -6.26 17.00 2.09
N PHE A 232 -5.08 16.42 2.12
CA PHE A 232 -4.58 15.59 3.20
C PHE A 232 -3.06 15.72 3.28
N ASP A 233 -2.59 16.53 4.22
CA ASP A 233 -1.18 16.90 4.41
C ASP A 233 -0.56 16.28 5.66
N THR A 234 -0.97 15.06 5.97
CA THR A 234 -0.54 14.32 7.16
C THR A 234 0.25 13.08 6.78
N VAL A 235 1.33 12.83 7.51
CA VAL A 235 2.12 11.59 7.50
C VAL A 235 2.05 10.98 8.89
N VAL A 236 1.52 9.76 9.00
CA VAL A 236 1.56 9.03 10.26
C VAL A 236 2.86 8.24 10.33
N VAL A 237 3.59 8.43 11.44
CA VAL A 237 4.91 7.85 11.69
C VAL A 237 4.80 6.84 12.82
N LEU A 238 5.12 5.58 12.57
CA LEU A 238 5.27 4.56 13.62
C LEU A 238 6.71 4.58 14.13
N LYS A 239 6.88 5.02 15.39
CA LYS A 239 8.18 5.05 16.07
C LYS A 239 8.31 3.87 17.03
N GLY A 240 9.43 3.16 16.95
CA GLY A 240 9.72 2.05 17.88
C GLY A 240 10.91 1.22 17.41
N ASP A 241 11.29 0.23 18.19
CA ASP A 241 12.45 -0.62 17.94
C ASP A 241 12.46 -1.25 16.54
N GLN A 242 13.64 -1.55 16.03
CA GLN A 242 13.80 -2.27 14.77
C GLN A 242 13.23 -3.70 14.89
N GLY A 243 12.57 -4.17 13.85
CA GLY A 243 12.08 -5.55 13.75
C GLY A 243 10.71 -5.80 14.40
N ILE A 244 10.04 -4.79 15.01
CA ILE A 244 8.70 -4.97 15.62
C ILE A 244 7.54 -4.97 14.60
N ARG A 245 7.82 -5.14 13.31
CA ARG A 245 6.85 -5.29 12.20
C ARG A 245 6.07 -4.02 11.85
N LYS A 246 6.66 -2.80 11.99
CA LYS A 246 6.00 -1.51 11.67
C LYS A 246 5.55 -1.42 10.21
N SER A 247 6.45 -1.63 9.26
CA SER A 247 6.13 -1.62 7.82
C SER A 247 5.20 -2.77 7.44
N THR A 248 5.35 -3.93 8.08
CA THR A 248 4.46 -5.08 7.89
C THR A 248 3.03 -4.76 8.29
N PHE A 249 2.83 -3.98 9.37
CA PHE A 249 1.51 -3.51 9.78
C PHE A 249 0.79 -2.76 8.65
N TRP A 250 1.45 -1.75 8.06
CA TRP A 250 0.86 -0.98 6.96
C TRP A 250 0.60 -1.85 5.73
N LYS A 251 1.55 -2.71 5.39
CA LYS A 251 1.46 -3.64 4.26
C LYS A 251 0.27 -4.59 4.38
N ILE A 252 0.07 -5.19 5.55
CA ILE A 252 -1.05 -6.10 5.81
C ILE A 252 -2.38 -5.34 5.87
N LEU A 253 -2.40 -4.17 6.51
CA LEU A 253 -3.60 -3.35 6.66
C LEU A 253 -4.17 -2.93 5.30
N CYS A 254 -3.33 -2.49 4.35
CA CYS A 254 -3.83 -2.04 3.05
C CYS A 254 -3.93 -3.13 1.98
N ASN A 255 -3.34 -4.27 2.14
CA ASN A 255 -3.03 -5.32 1.16
C ASN A 255 -1.65 -5.11 0.51
N PRO A 256 -0.80 -6.15 0.47
CA PRO A 256 0.54 -6.07 -0.11
C PRO A 256 0.58 -5.56 -1.56
N LEU A 257 -0.47 -5.82 -2.36
CA LEU A 257 -0.57 -5.36 -3.77
C LEU A 257 -0.82 -3.84 -3.91
N TRP A 258 -1.25 -3.18 -2.83
CA TRP A 258 -1.60 -1.76 -2.83
C TRP A 258 -0.65 -0.93 -1.97
N PHE A 259 0.39 -1.56 -1.46
CA PHE A 259 1.43 -0.96 -0.63
C PHE A 259 2.72 -0.73 -1.42
N CYS A 260 3.41 0.36 -1.15
CA CYS A 260 4.72 0.64 -1.73
C CYS A 260 5.67 1.12 -0.63
N ASP A 261 6.78 0.40 -0.46
CA ASP A 261 7.88 0.68 0.47
C ASP A 261 9.22 0.86 -0.29
N SER A 262 9.15 1.12 -1.60
CA SER A 262 10.34 1.30 -2.42
C SER A 262 11.08 2.58 -2.07
N THR A 263 12.42 2.54 -2.11
CA THR A 263 13.27 3.71 -1.98
C THR A 263 13.47 4.33 -3.37
N PRO A 264 12.81 5.44 -3.70
CA PRO A 264 12.91 6.06 -5.02
C PRO A 264 14.27 6.73 -5.22
N LYS A 265 14.77 6.71 -6.45
CA LYS A 265 16.03 7.35 -6.82
C LYS A 265 15.92 8.88 -6.90
N ASP A 266 14.74 9.37 -7.25
CA ASP A 266 14.45 10.79 -7.41
C ASP A 266 12.98 11.12 -7.11
N ASN A 267 12.65 12.40 -7.06
CA ASN A 267 11.30 12.90 -6.80
C ASN A 267 10.28 12.44 -7.86
N LYS A 268 10.71 12.23 -9.11
CA LYS A 268 9.81 11.80 -10.19
C LYS A 268 9.40 10.35 -9.97
N GLU A 269 10.34 9.48 -9.64
CA GLU A 269 10.07 8.09 -9.30
C GLU A 269 9.18 8.00 -8.05
N MET A 270 9.46 8.83 -7.03
CA MET A 270 8.63 8.93 -5.82
C MET A 270 7.17 9.26 -6.15
N ILE A 271 6.94 10.28 -6.99
CA ILE A 271 5.61 10.67 -7.41
C ILE A 271 4.92 9.52 -8.18
N MET A 272 5.64 8.86 -9.10
CA MET A 272 5.09 7.72 -9.85
C MET A 272 4.68 6.56 -8.92
N ASN A 273 5.52 6.23 -7.94
CA ASN A 273 5.25 5.18 -6.96
C ASN A 273 4.03 5.54 -6.08
N MET A 274 3.92 6.80 -5.64
CA MET A 274 2.75 7.28 -4.90
C MET A 274 1.44 7.15 -5.69
N HIS A 275 1.49 7.34 -7.00
CA HIS A 275 0.32 7.19 -7.84
C HIS A 275 -0.03 5.73 -8.18
N SER A 276 0.86 4.78 -7.89
CA SER A 276 0.65 3.34 -8.14
C SER A 276 0.34 2.52 -6.90
N CYS A 277 0.11 3.16 -5.75
CA CYS A 277 -0.25 2.48 -4.51
C CYS A 277 -1.38 3.21 -3.75
N TRP A 278 -1.89 2.59 -2.71
CA TRP A 278 -2.84 3.21 -1.78
C TRP A 278 -2.14 3.80 -0.56
N ILE A 279 -1.20 3.05 0.02
CA ILE A 279 -0.35 3.53 1.11
C ILE A 279 1.10 3.49 0.63
N PHE A 280 1.75 4.65 0.66
CA PHE A 280 3.16 4.83 0.32
C PHE A 280 3.96 5.02 1.61
N GLU A 281 4.90 4.14 1.91
CA GLU A 281 5.79 4.27 3.04
C GLU A 281 7.04 5.07 2.65
N LEU A 282 7.23 6.21 3.32
CA LEU A 282 8.47 6.97 3.27
C LEU A 282 9.52 6.20 4.07
N ALA A 283 10.32 5.39 3.39
CA ALA A 283 11.46 4.73 4.00
C ALA A 283 12.51 5.77 4.40
N GLU A 284 13.20 5.52 5.52
CA GLU A 284 14.32 6.35 5.98
C GLU A 284 13.99 7.86 6.10
N LEU A 285 12.88 8.18 6.73
CA LEU A 285 12.47 9.57 6.98
C LEU A 285 13.61 10.40 7.60
N GLU A 286 14.47 9.79 8.40
CA GLU A 286 15.66 10.35 9.03
C GLU A 286 16.64 10.93 7.99
N ASN A 287 16.79 10.28 6.85
CA ASN A 287 17.68 10.71 5.76
C ASN A 287 17.04 11.80 4.88
N ILE A 288 15.73 11.71 4.66
CA ILE A 288 14.96 12.63 3.80
C ILE A 288 14.80 14.00 4.50
N THR A 289 14.77 14.03 5.82
CA THR A 289 14.64 15.28 6.62
C THR A 289 15.96 16.06 6.75
N SER A 290 17.02 15.72 6.02
CA SER A 290 18.22 16.56 5.93
C SER A 290 17.86 17.98 5.46
N LYS A 291 18.59 19.02 5.93
CA LYS A 291 18.23 20.46 5.74
C LYS A 291 17.86 20.87 4.31
N LYS A 292 18.38 20.19 3.27
CA LYS A 292 18.07 20.49 1.86
C LYS A 292 16.77 19.83 1.39
N GLY A 293 16.37 18.67 1.93
CA GLY A 293 15.19 17.92 1.49
C GLY A 293 13.88 18.30 2.19
N VAL A 294 13.94 19.02 3.33
CA VAL A 294 12.75 19.30 4.14
C VAL A 294 11.72 20.15 3.40
N GLY A 295 12.15 21.15 2.65
CA GLY A 295 11.24 21.99 1.86
C GLY A 295 10.52 21.21 0.76
N GLU A 296 11.24 20.34 0.07
CA GLU A 296 10.72 19.47 -0.98
C GLU A 296 9.75 18.43 -0.41
N LEU A 297 10.08 17.83 0.73
CA LEU A 297 9.20 16.88 1.43
C LEU A 297 7.90 17.55 1.89
N LYS A 298 7.97 18.79 2.43
CA LYS A 298 6.78 19.55 2.80
C LYS A 298 5.88 19.83 1.60
N ALA A 299 6.48 20.26 0.49
CA ALA A 299 5.75 20.48 -0.76
C ALA A 299 5.12 19.16 -1.25
N LEU A 300 5.88 18.07 -1.22
CA LEU A 300 5.40 16.75 -1.59
C LEU A 300 4.19 16.33 -0.73
N ILE A 301 4.25 16.47 0.60
CA ILE A 301 3.16 16.08 1.51
C ILE A 301 1.89 16.90 1.23
N THR A 302 2.02 18.21 0.98
CA THR A 302 0.87 19.11 0.81
C THR A 302 0.26 19.10 -0.57
N THR A 303 0.95 18.56 -1.58
CA THR A 303 0.46 18.51 -2.95
C THR A 303 -0.74 17.58 -3.07
N ALA A 304 -1.82 18.06 -3.67
CA ALA A 304 -3.05 17.31 -3.89
C ALA A 304 -3.14 16.67 -5.28
N SER A 305 -2.38 17.19 -6.25
CA SER A 305 -2.33 16.67 -7.63
C SER A 305 -0.97 16.93 -8.25
N ASP A 306 -0.51 16.03 -9.09
CA ASP A 306 0.77 16.09 -9.76
C ASP A 306 0.59 16.20 -11.29
N MET A 307 1.59 16.81 -11.95
CA MET A 307 1.67 16.83 -13.41
C MET A 307 2.54 15.66 -13.86
N ILE A 308 1.90 14.61 -14.37
CA ILE A 308 2.59 13.38 -14.74
C ILE A 308 2.24 12.92 -16.14
N LYS A 309 3.14 12.18 -16.75
CA LYS A 309 2.87 11.45 -17.97
C LYS A 309 2.43 10.04 -17.62
N LYS A 310 1.16 9.70 -17.87
CA LYS A 310 0.65 8.36 -17.63
C LYS A 310 1.34 7.33 -18.53
N PRO A 311 1.51 6.08 -18.12
CA PRO A 311 1.92 5.01 -19.01
C PRO A 311 1.05 5.01 -20.28
N TYR A 312 1.67 4.86 -21.44
CA TYR A 312 1.02 4.93 -22.75
C TYR A 312 0.36 6.28 -23.11
N GLY A 313 0.42 7.28 -22.22
CA GLY A 313 -0.04 8.64 -22.48
C GLY A 313 0.96 9.40 -23.34
N ARG A 314 0.46 10.27 -24.26
CA ARG A 314 1.32 11.14 -25.08
C ARG A 314 1.61 12.47 -24.39
N ASN A 315 0.70 12.94 -23.57
CA ASN A 315 0.75 14.25 -22.93
C ASN A 315 1.01 14.14 -21.43
N ILE A 316 1.54 15.23 -20.85
CA ILE A 316 1.57 15.42 -19.39
C ILE A 316 0.17 15.90 -18.99
N GLU A 317 -0.42 15.26 -18.00
CA GLU A 317 -1.75 15.53 -17.49
C GLU A 317 -1.71 15.76 -15.98
N ARG A 318 -2.68 16.53 -15.48
CA ARG A 318 -2.91 16.62 -14.04
C ARG A 318 -3.54 15.33 -13.55
N ASP A 319 -2.92 14.71 -12.55
CA ASP A 319 -3.45 13.53 -11.90
C ASP A 319 -3.61 13.77 -10.40
N ASN A 320 -4.78 13.48 -9.89
CA ASN A 320 -5.13 13.68 -8.50
C ASN A 320 -4.58 12.55 -7.64
N ARG A 321 -3.98 12.90 -6.49
CA ARG A 321 -3.46 11.90 -5.57
C ARG A 321 -4.57 11.10 -4.93
N ARG A 322 -4.38 9.78 -4.92
CA ARG A 322 -5.30 8.78 -4.35
C ARG A 322 -4.65 8.02 -3.19
N SER A 323 -3.40 8.29 -2.89
CA SER A 323 -2.62 7.64 -1.84
C SER A 323 -2.43 8.55 -0.64
N ILE A 324 -2.12 7.94 0.50
CA ILE A 324 -1.57 8.60 1.68
C ILE A 324 -0.11 8.21 1.86
N MET A 325 0.62 9.05 2.62
CA MET A 325 1.97 8.74 3.05
C MET A 325 1.99 8.32 4.51
N VAL A 326 2.80 7.31 4.80
CA VAL A 326 3.12 6.85 6.15
C VAL A 326 4.63 6.71 6.29
N SER A 327 5.14 6.52 7.50
CA SER A 327 6.55 6.26 7.72
C SER A 327 6.78 5.37 8.94
N SER A 328 7.94 4.75 8.99
CA SER A 328 8.43 3.98 10.13
C SER A 328 9.83 4.44 10.50
N VAL A 329 10.08 4.75 11.78
CA VAL A 329 11.37 5.20 12.30
C VAL A 329 11.78 4.41 13.53
N ASN A 330 13.08 4.37 13.81
CA ASN A 330 13.64 3.65 14.96
C ASN A 330 14.19 4.61 16.03
N GLY A 331 14.77 5.73 15.61
CA GLY A 331 15.40 6.72 16.49
C GLY A 331 14.46 7.85 16.95
N ASP A 332 15.01 8.75 17.78
CA ASP A 332 14.30 9.91 18.29
C ASP A 332 14.52 11.18 17.44
N ASP A 333 15.67 11.31 16.77
CA ASP A 333 16.12 12.55 16.12
C ASP A 333 15.79 12.60 14.63
N PHE A 334 14.53 12.42 14.25
CA PHE A 334 14.12 12.35 12.85
C PHE A 334 13.35 13.59 12.33
N LEU A 335 12.87 14.48 13.22
CA LEU A 335 12.19 15.71 12.83
C LEU A 335 13.17 16.89 12.90
N ARG A 336 13.86 17.19 11.80
CA ARG A 336 14.94 18.20 11.78
C ARG A 336 14.47 19.64 11.58
N ASP A 337 13.18 19.87 11.27
CA ASP A 337 12.65 21.21 11.02
C ASP A 337 11.45 21.52 11.91
N PRO A 338 11.60 22.44 12.86
CA PRO A 338 10.53 22.82 13.79
C PRO A 338 9.29 23.39 13.10
N SER A 339 9.43 24.04 11.93
CA SER A 339 8.34 24.74 11.25
C SER A 339 7.36 23.86 10.50
N GLY A 340 7.68 22.59 10.29
CA GLY A 340 6.88 21.64 9.50
C GLY A 340 6.27 20.48 10.26
N ASN A 341 6.61 20.34 11.52
CA ASN A 341 6.34 19.14 12.33
C ASN A 341 4.86 18.82 12.53
N ARG A 342 3.96 19.81 12.41
CA ARG A 342 2.52 19.60 12.50
C ARG A 342 1.96 18.57 11.49
N ARG A 343 2.69 18.28 10.41
CA ARG A 343 2.29 17.29 9.40
C ARG A 343 2.55 15.87 9.84
N PHE A 344 3.50 15.67 10.74
CA PHE A 344 3.87 14.36 11.23
C PHE A 344 3.07 14.02 12.49
N LYS A 345 2.37 12.89 12.45
CA LYS A 345 1.62 12.32 13.56
C LYS A 345 2.39 11.11 14.05
N VAL A 346 3.15 11.30 15.13
CA VAL A 346 4.06 10.26 15.63
C VAL A 346 3.35 9.38 16.65
N ILE A 347 3.22 8.11 16.35
CA ILE A 347 2.71 7.08 17.25
C ILE A 347 3.91 6.32 17.80
N SER A 348 4.23 6.55 19.07
CA SER A 348 5.29 5.82 19.77
C SER A 348 4.76 4.46 20.22
N LEU A 349 5.43 3.43 19.76
CA LEU A 349 5.13 2.04 20.11
C LEU A 349 5.84 1.65 21.42
N PRO A 350 5.28 0.73 22.22
CA PRO A 350 5.94 0.25 23.43
C PRO A 350 7.34 -0.29 23.15
N GLN A 351 8.29 0.00 24.03
CA GLN A 351 9.66 -0.51 23.91
C GLN A 351 9.70 -2.02 24.20
N LYS A 352 10.54 -2.74 23.45
CA LYS A 352 10.73 -4.19 23.53
C LYS A 352 11.08 -4.70 24.95
N ALA A 353 11.74 -3.86 25.74
CA ALA A 353 12.11 -4.18 27.13
C ALA A 353 10.93 -4.17 28.11
N GLN A 354 9.83 -3.50 27.80
CA GLN A 354 8.67 -3.36 28.69
C GLN A 354 7.57 -4.39 28.42
N LYS A 355 7.33 -4.72 27.15
CA LYS A 355 6.42 -5.80 26.71
C LYS A 355 6.99 -6.37 25.44
N GLN A 356 7.47 -7.57 25.46
CA GLN A 356 8.16 -8.28 24.36
C GLN A 356 7.21 -8.61 23.19
N GLU A 357 6.36 -7.67 22.78
CA GLU A 357 5.29 -7.93 21.82
C GLU A 357 5.58 -7.24 20.48
N PHE A 358 5.71 -8.07 19.45
CA PHE A 358 5.61 -7.63 18.07
C PHE A 358 4.19 -7.11 17.79
N ILE A 359 4.07 -6.19 16.83
CA ILE A 359 2.74 -5.83 16.32
C ILE A 359 2.02 -7.10 15.86
N PRO A 360 0.79 -7.37 16.35
CA PRO A 360 0.04 -8.58 16.03
C PRO A 360 -0.54 -8.51 14.63
N VAL A 361 0.31 -8.63 13.60
CA VAL A 361 -0.08 -8.47 12.19
C VAL A 361 -1.11 -9.51 11.73
N GLU A 362 -1.14 -10.66 12.38
CA GLU A 362 -2.13 -11.72 12.16
C GLU A 362 -3.52 -11.25 12.59
N LEU A 363 -3.60 -10.50 13.69
CA LEU A 363 -4.85 -9.85 14.15
C LEU A 363 -5.29 -8.76 13.17
N VAL A 364 -4.34 -7.97 12.67
CA VAL A 364 -4.60 -6.95 11.65
C VAL A 364 -5.12 -7.60 10.35
N ALA A 365 -4.50 -8.70 9.91
CA ALA A 365 -4.96 -9.45 8.73
C ALA A 365 -6.40 -9.96 8.88
N ARG A 366 -6.73 -10.51 10.06
CA ARG A 366 -8.08 -11.01 10.37
C ARG A 366 -9.13 -9.89 10.37
N ASP A 367 -8.81 -8.76 10.96
CA ASP A 367 -9.75 -7.66 11.19
C ASP A 367 -9.65 -6.54 10.13
N ARG A 368 -8.84 -6.69 9.10
CA ARG A 368 -8.60 -5.67 8.07
C ARG A 368 -9.89 -5.10 7.48
N ASP A 369 -10.81 -5.96 7.06
CA ASP A 369 -12.07 -5.55 6.46
C ASP A 369 -12.95 -4.79 7.46
N ARG A 370 -12.95 -5.21 8.73
CA ARG A 370 -13.66 -4.58 9.84
C ARG A 370 -13.09 -3.19 10.17
N ILE A 371 -11.76 -3.05 10.10
CA ILE A 371 -11.06 -1.76 10.30
C ILE A 371 -11.44 -0.80 9.19
N TRP A 372 -11.36 -1.22 7.93
CA TRP A 372 -11.73 -0.36 6.81
C TRP A 372 -13.23 -0.04 6.78
N LYS A 373 -14.10 -1.00 7.14
CA LYS A 373 -15.52 -0.74 7.30
C LYS A 373 -15.78 0.36 8.34
N ALA A 374 -15.10 0.32 9.49
CA ALA A 374 -15.20 1.35 10.51
C ALA A 374 -14.75 2.74 9.99
N ALA A 375 -13.67 2.78 9.22
CA ALA A 375 -13.19 4.01 8.61
C ALA A 375 -14.16 4.58 7.56
N ILE A 376 -14.76 3.72 6.74
CA ILE A 376 -15.77 4.13 5.75
C ILE A 376 -16.98 4.72 6.44
N LEU A 377 -17.51 4.06 7.48
CA LEU A 377 -18.69 4.53 8.22
C LEU A 377 -18.42 5.88 8.90
N ALA A 378 -17.26 6.06 9.52
CA ALA A 378 -16.87 7.33 10.13
C ALA A 378 -16.73 8.45 9.07
N TYR A 379 -16.12 8.15 7.91
CA TYR A 379 -16.05 9.08 6.79
C TYR A 379 -17.43 9.47 6.27
N ARG A 380 -18.34 8.51 6.09
CA ARG A 380 -19.74 8.75 5.67
C ARG A 380 -20.56 9.52 6.70
N ALA A 381 -20.24 9.37 7.99
CA ALA A 381 -20.80 10.18 9.06
C ALA A 381 -20.28 11.65 9.05
N GLY A 382 -19.39 11.99 8.14
CA GLY A 382 -18.84 13.34 7.96
C GLY A 382 -17.63 13.65 8.83
N GLU A 383 -17.01 12.64 9.45
CA GLU A 383 -15.78 12.84 10.20
C GLU A 383 -14.64 13.23 9.27
N LYS A 384 -13.83 14.22 9.72
CA LYS A 384 -12.74 14.77 8.91
C LYS A 384 -11.41 14.07 9.25
N PRO A 385 -10.52 13.87 8.26
CA PRO A 385 -9.18 13.30 8.48
C PRO A 385 -8.22 14.31 9.10
N MET A 386 -8.59 14.85 10.26
CA MET A 386 -7.81 15.86 11.00
C MET A 386 -7.99 15.66 12.52
N LEU A 387 -6.97 16.03 13.27
CA LEU A 387 -7.06 16.07 14.73
C LEU A 387 -7.88 17.29 15.18
N SER A 388 -8.51 17.19 16.35
CA SER A 388 -9.04 18.36 17.06
C SER A 388 -7.91 19.34 17.38
N LEU A 389 -8.24 20.61 17.66
CA LEU A 389 -7.22 21.61 18.02
C LEU A 389 -6.40 21.16 19.23
N GLU A 390 -7.05 20.64 20.26
CA GLU A 390 -6.40 20.11 21.46
C GLU A 390 -5.43 18.98 21.13
N ASN A 391 -5.86 17.97 20.39
CA ASN A 391 -5.02 16.84 19.98
C ASN A 391 -3.89 17.28 19.04
N GLN A 392 -4.11 18.33 18.23
CA GLN A 392 -3.06 18.90 17.39
C GLN A 392 -1.97 19.57 18.23
N GLU A 393 -2.35 20.28 19.30
CA GLU A 393 -1.41 20.88 20.24
C GLU A 393 -0.60 19.83 20.99
N LEU A 394 -1.27 18.79 21.50
CA LEU A 394 -0.61 17.65 22.14
C LEU A 394 0.38 16.95 21.19
N SER A 395 -0.02 16.72 19.93
CA SER A 395 0.85 16.19 18.90
C SER A 395 2.05 17.08 18.61
N ASN A 396 1.86 18.41 18.55
CA ASN A 396 2.94 19.36 18.34
C ASN A 396 3.91 19.41 19.55
N GLN A 397 3.40 19.29 20.78
CA GLN A 397 4.23 19.18 21.98
C GLN A 397 5.06 17.90 21.98
N GLN A 398 4.43 16.77 21.68
CA GLN A 398 5.13 15.48 21.55
C GLN A 398 6.24 15.54 20.49
N ASN A 399 5.99 16.19 19.34
CA ASN A 399 6.95 16.30 18.25
C ASN A 399 8.20 17.12 18.61
N LYS A 400 8.16 17.98 19.65
CA LYS A 400 9.36 18.67 20.13
C LYS A 400 10.41 17.72 20.68
N GLY A 401 9.98 16.59 21.27
CA GLY A 401 10.88 15.54 21.75
C GLY A 401 11.60 14.73 20.65
N TYR A 402 11.22 14.92 19.37
CA TYR A 402 11.85 14.26 18.23
C TYR A 402 12.71 15.20 17.39
N LEU A 403 12.92 16.43 17.87
CA LEU A 403 13.90 17.35 17.31
C LEU A 403 15.28 17.00 17.84
N PRO A 404 16.32 17.04 16.98
CA PRO A 404 17.69 16.93 17.46
C PRO A 404 17.95 17.98 18.55
N GLU A 405 18.60 17.57 19.61
CA GLU A 405 19.06 18.52 20.62
C GLU A 405 19.98 19.53 19.95
N ASP A 406 19.62 20.81 20.05
CA ASP A 406 20.49 21.89 19.66
C ASP A 406 21.61 22.01 20.71
N MET A 407 22.80 21.55 20.35
CA MET A 407 23.99 21.62 21.23
C MET A 407 24.26 23.05 21.74
N TRP A 408 23.73 24.06 21.04
CA TRP A 408 23.89 25.46 21.43
C TRP A 408 22.81 25.92 22.40
N SER A 409 21.58 25.38 22.36
CA SER A 409 20.49 25.76 23.27
C SER A 409 20.91 25.58 24.72
N ALA A 410 21.42 24.42 25.10
CA ALA A 410 21.83 24.17 26.48
C ALA A 410 23.01 25.07 26.93
N LYS A 411 23.92 25.41 26.00
CA LYS A 411 25.02 26.35 26.28
C LYS A 411 24.51 27.79 26.40
N LEU A 412 23.58 28.18 25.53
CA LEU A 412 22.94 29.50 25.56
C LEU A 412 22.13 29.69 26.83
N ASP A 413 21.35 28.68 27.25
CA ASP A 413 20.55 28.74 28.47
C ASP A 413 21.43 28.89 29.72
N LYS A 414 22.55 28.14 29.79
CA LYS A 414 23.54 28.29 30.84
C LYS A 414 24.16 29.71 30.83
N TRP A 415 24.57 30.16 29.65
CA TRP A 415 25.14 31.50 29.52
C TRP A 415 24.13 32.61 29.86
N LEU A 416 22.87 32.50 29.46
CA LEU A 416 21.78 33.40 29.79
C LEU A 416 21.51 33.44 31.29
N SER A 417 21.55 32.30 31.97
CA SER A 417 21.39 32.19 33.43
C SER A 417 22.60 32.73 34.21
N GLY A 418 23.62 33.23 33.54
CA GLY A 418 24.79 33.84 34.17
C GLY A 418 25.98 32.92 34.34
N VAL A 419 25.86 31.65 34.01
CA VAL A 419 26.97 30.67 34.04
C VAL A 419 27.88 30.89 32.83
N ASN A 420 29.14 31.16 33.04
CA ASN A 420 30.14 31.38 32.01
C ASN A 420 31.08 30.16 31.95
N GLU A 421 31.16 29.50 30.78
CA GLU A 421 32.09 28.39 30.55
C GLU A 421 33.57 28.87 30.44
N TYR A 422 33.76 30.17 30.14
CA TYR A 422 35.07 30.79 29.87
C TYR A 422 35.37 32.04 30.69
N GLY A 423 34.68 32.22 31.81
CA GLY A 423 34.86 33.37 32.68
C GLY A 423 34.11 33.22 34.01
N PRO A 424 34.21 34.22 34.90
CA PRO A 424 33.49 34.18 36.17
C PRO A 424 31.97 34.21 35.95
N ASP A 425 31.22 33.46 36.77
CA ASP A 425 29.76 33.48 36.74
C ASP A 425 29.23 34.87 37.18
N LEU A 426 28.11 35.25 36.57
CA LEU A 426 27.40 36.48 36.97
C LEU A 426 26.52 36.19 38.17
N THR A 427 26.32 37.22 39.00
CA THR A 427 25.44 37.15 40.16
C THR A 427 23.95 37.15 39.79
N GLU A 428 23.62 37.59 38.57
CA GLU A 428 22.25 37.66 38.05
C GLU A 428 22.18 37.21 36.59
N PRO A 429 21.03 36.70 36.13
CA PRO A 429 20.81 36.33 34.74
C PRO A 429 20.98 37.52 33.79
N ARG A 430 21.42 37.23 32.55
CA ARG A 430 21.58 38.26 31.51
C ARG A 430 20.20 38.70 31.00
N THR A 431 19.91 39.99 31.17
CA THR A 431 18.66 40.60 30.72
C THR A 431 18.80 41.40 29.42
N TYR A 432 20.06 41.69 29.02
CA TYR A 432 20.38 42.43 27.80
C TYR A 432 21.67 41.87 27.17
N PHE A 433 21.66 41.58 25.87
CA PHE A 433 22.80 41.09 25.14
C PHE A 433 22.58 41.24 23.62
N THR A 434 23.67 41.28 22.88
CA THR A 434 23.67 41.18 21.39
C THR A 434 23.85 39.77 20.95
N THR A 435 23.57 39.47 19.66
CA THR A 435 23.87 38.16 19.04
C THR A 435 25.36 37.84 19.14
N LEU A 436 26.23 38.84 19.03
CA LEU A 436 27.68 38.66 19.15
C LEU A 436 28.07 38.24 20.57
N ASP A 437 27.51 38.88 21.59
CA ASP A 437 27.76 38.55 23.00
C ASP A 437 27.36 37.10 23.29
N ALA A 438 26.23 36.64 22.72
CA ALA A 438 25.76 35.25 22.87
C ALA A 438 26.70 34.29 22.18
N LEU A 439 27.13 34.55 20.95
CA LEU A 439 28.08 33.73 20.21
C LEU A 439 29.43 33.62 20.92
N GLU A 440 29.99 34.75 21.42
CA GLU A 440 31.25 34.75 22.17
C GLU A 440 31.09 33.98 23.49
N GLY A 441 29.96 34.17 24.18
CA GLY A 441 29.67 33.54 25.46
C GLY A 441 29.53 32.01 25.42
N VAL A 442 29.16 31.43 24.28
CA VAL A 442 29.12 29.99 24.05
C VAL A 442 30.36 29.43 23.37
N GLY A 443 31.42 30.25 23.23
CA GLY A 443 32.74 29.84 22.74
C GLY A 443 32.96 29.98 21.23
N PHE A 444 32.10 30.72 20.52
CA PHE A 444 32.38 31.18 19.17
C PHE A 444 33.37 32.37 19.23
N THR A 445 34.64 32.09 18.97
CA THR A 445 35.58 33.18 18.70
C THR A 445 35.32 33.65 17.27
N ALA A 446 34.91 34.93 17.13
CA ALA A 446 34.90 35.54 15.81
C ALA A 446 36.30 35.38 15.19
N PHE A 447 36.38 34.79 14.03
CA PHE A 447 37.61 34.78 13.23
C PHE A 447 37.96 36.26 12.99
N LYS A 448 38.94 36.78 13.71
CA LYS A 448 39.58 38.02 13.33
C LYS A 448 40.30 37.67 12.02
N GLU A 449 39.94 38.38 10.95
CA GLU A 449 40.67 38.42 9.69
C GLU A 449 42.16 38.61 9.86
#